data_3a91b1c4391565f51e8328d05d3dd635
#
_entry.id   3a91b1c4391565f51e8328d05d3dd635
#
_cell.length_a   1.000
_cell.length_b   1.000
_cell.length_c   1.000
_cell.angle_alpha   90.00
_cell.angle_beta   90.00
_cell.angle_gamma   90.00
#
_symmetry.space_group_name_H-M   'P 1'
#
loop_
_entity.id
_entity.type
_entity.pdbx_description
1 polymer ?
#
loop_
_entity_poly.entity_id
_entity_poly.type
_entity_poly.pdbx_seq_one_letter_code
_entity_poly.pdbx_strand_id
1 'polypeptide(L)'
;RIQDCDSRLVVTADEGVRGGKIIPLKANVDAALAHCPSVDTVIVVARTGAAVPMVTGRDIAYAEARALASADCPPEPMGAEDPLFILY
;
A
#
# COMPACT_ATOMS: atom_id res chain seq x y z
N ARG A 1 -10.31 4.81 -7.99
CA ARG A 1 -8.96 4.44 -8.48
C ARG A 1 -8.65 2.97 -8.21
N ILE A 2 -8.77 2.51 -6.96
CA ILE A 2 -8.52 1.10 -6.59
C ILE A 2 -9.40 0.15 -7.40
N GLN A 3 -10.69 0.43 -7.50
CA GLN A 3 -11.64 -0.38 -8.28
C GLN A 3 -11.35 -0.30 -9.78
N ASP A 4 -10.97 0.86 -10.27
CA ASP A 4 -10.69 1.10 -11.69
C ASP A 4 -9.51 0.27 -12.22
N CYS A 5 -8.47 0.10 -11.41
CA CYS A 5 -7.32 -0.74 -11.77
C CYS A 5 -7.38 -2.16 -11.17
N ASP A 6 -8.50 -2.52 -10.58
CA ASP A 6 -8.72 -3.84 -9.95
C ASP A 6 -7.58 -4.27 -9.01
N SER A 7 -7.10 -3.31 -8.22
CA SER A 7 -5.98 -3.54 -7.30
C SER A 7 -6.33 -4.55 -6.22
N ARG A 8 -5.42 -5.48 -5.98
CA ARG A 8 -5.50 -6.45 -4.88
C ARG A 8 -4.57 -6.11 -3.72
N LEU A 9 -3.55 -5.28 -3.98
CA LEU A 9 -2.56 -4.83 -3.02
C LEU A 9 -2.56 -3.31 -2.95
N VAL A 10 -2.53 -2.78 -1.73
CA VAL A 10 -2.33 -1.34 -1.47
C VAL A 10 -1.09 -1.17 -0.60
N VAL A 11 -0.24 -0.22 -0.94
CA VAL A 11 0.87 0.23 -0.09
C VAL A 11 0.56 1.62 0.42
N THR A 12 0.62 1.81 1.72
CA THR A 12 0.35 3.09 2.37
C THR A 12 1.33 3.33 3.52
N ALA A 13 1.25 4.49 4.15
CA ALA A 13 1.92 4.76 5.41
C ALA A 13 0.89 4.93 6.53
N ASP A 14 1.37 4.88 7.77
CA ASP A 14 0.56 5.24 8.93
C ASP A 14 0.00 6.65 8.77
N GLU A 15 0.88 7.63 8.60
CA GLU A 15 0.57 9.01 8.37
C GLU A 15 1.52 9.64 7.35
N GLY A 16 1.10 10.72 6.73
CA GLY A 16 1.94 11.60 5.93
C GLY A 16 2.16 12.94 6.62
N VAL A 17 3.22 13.63 6.25
CA VAL A 17 3.49 15.00 6.69
C VAL A 17 3.58 15.90 5.46
N ARG A 18 2.74 16.93 5.41
CA ARG A 18 2.74 17.88 4.30
C ARG A 18 2.47 19.29 4.81
N GLY A 19 3.40 20.19 4.56
CA GLY A 19 3.26 21.59 5.00
C GLY A 19 3.06 21.73 6.51
N GLY A 20 3.73 20.90 7.33
CA GLY A 20 3.58 20.89 8.78
C GLY A 20 2.30 20.23 9.29
N LYS A 21 1.46 19.69 8.40
CA LYS A 21 0.21 18.99 8.77
C LYS A 21 0.39 17.49 8.70
N ILE A 22 -0.23 16.79 9.64
CA ILE A 22 -0.34 15.33 9.65
C ILE A 22 -1.54 14.92 8.80
N ILE A 23 -1.33 13.99 7.88
CA ILE A 23 -2.37 13.42 7.02
C ILE A 23 -2.56 11.97 7.42
N PRO A 24 -3.76 11.56 7.85
CA PRO A 24 -4.05 10.20 8.32
C PRO A 24 -4.21 9.22 7.14
N LEU A 25 -3.10 8.83 6.51
CA LEU A 25 -3.11 8.02 5.29
C LEU A 25 -3.76 6.66 5.49
N LYS A 26 -3.40 5.96 6.58
CA LYS A 26 -3.98 4.63 6.87
C LYS A 26 -5.49 4.72 7.08
N ALA A 27 -5.97 5.72 7.82
CA ALA A 27 -7.40 5.93 8.02
C ALA A 27 -8.14 6.21 6.71
N ASN A 28 -7.54 7.00 5.82
CA ASN A 28 -8.10 7.26 4.50
C ASN A 28 -8.16 5.99 3.65
N VAL A 29 -7.14 5.16 3.70
CA VAL A 29 -7.13 3.85 3.02
C VAL A 29 -8.20 2.95 3.59
N ASP A 30 -8.32 2.82 4.90
CA ASP A 30 -9.35 1.98 5.53
C ASP A 30 -10.76 2.40 5.13
N ALA A 31 -11.03 3.70 5.08
CA ALA A 31 -12.32 4.22 4.63
C ALA A 31 -12.60 3.85 3.16
N ALA A 32 -11.60 3.96 2.30
CA ALA A 32 -11.74 3.59 0.89
C ALA A 32 -11.95 2.07 0.71
N LEU A 33 -11.27 1.24 1.50
CA LEU A 33 -11.32 -0.21 1.39
C LEU A 33 -12.66 -0.80 1.83
N ALA A 34 -13.48 -0.07 2.57
CA ALA A 34 -14.85 -0.47 2.86
C ALA A 34 -15.68 -0.71 1.57
N HIS A 35 -15.26 -0.10 0.46
CA HIS A 35 -15.90 -0.21 -0.85
C HIS A 35 -15.05 -0.96 -1.89
N CYS A 36 -13.95 -1.56 -1.49
CA CYS A 36 -13.00 -2.22 -2.40
C CYS A 36 -12.71 -3.66 -1.94
N PRO A 37 -13.66 -4.60 -2.13
CA PRO A 37 -13.51 -5.97 -1.65
C PRO A 37 -12.43 -6.77 -2.39
N SER A 38 -11.93 -6.27 -3.52
CA SER A 38 -10.84 -6.90 -4.27
C SER A 38 -9.47 -6.80 -3.57
N VAL A 39 -9.31 -5.85 -2.64
CA VAL A 39 -8.05 -5.66 -1.92
C VAL A 39 -7.95 -6.66 -0.78
N ASP A 40 -7.00 -7.57 -0.90
CA ASP A 40 -6.74 -8.60 0.11
C ASP A 40 -5.50 -8.30 0.97
N THR A 41 -4.64 -7.38 0.55
CA THR A 41 -3.39 -7.07 1.26
C THR A 41 -3.13 -5.57 1.31
N VAL A 42 -2.78 -5.08 2.49
CA VAL A 42 -2.33 -3.69 2.69
C VAL A 42 -0.97 -3.70 3.39
N ILE A 43 0.03 -3.14 2.75
CA ILE A 43 1.36 -2.95 3.36
C ILE A 43 1.43 -1.54 3.95
N VAL A 44 1.74 -1.46 5.24
CA VAL A 44 1.75 -0.20 6.00
C VAL A 44 3.17 0.17 6.40
N VAL A 45 3.64 1.31 5.91
CA VAL A 45 4.97 1.86 6.25
C VAL A 45 4.84 2.74 7.50
N ALA A 46 5.68 2.51 8.49
CA ALA A 46 5.79 3.38 9.66
C ALA A 46 6.56 4.65 9.31
N ARG A 47 5.86 5.70 8.91
CA ARG A 47 6.47 6.99 8.53
C ARG A 47 6.62 7.92 9.73
N THR A 48 5.59 8.04 10.55
CA THR A 48 5.59 8.87 11.76
C THR A 48 5.70 8.04 13.04
N GLY A 49 5.44 6.74 12.96
CA GLY A 49 5.39 5.85 14.10
C GLY A 49 4.06 5.93 14.87
N ALA A 50 3.04 6.52 14.29
CA ALA A 50 1.72 6.59 14.89
C ALA A 50 1.12 5.19 15.05
N ALA A 51 0.40 4.98 16.16
CA ALA A 51 -0.40 3.79 16.35
C ALA A 51 -1.62 3.86 15.42
N VAL A 52 -1.74 2.89 14.50
CA VAL A 52 -2.87 2.78 13.60
C VAL A 52 -3.52 1.42 13.73
N PRO A 53 -4.85 1.29 13.50
CA PRO A 53 -5.48 -0.02 13.46
C PRO A 53 -4.89 -0.89 12.37
N MET A 54 -4.65 -2.16 12.69
CA MET A 54 -4.17 -3.17 11.73
C MET A 54 -5.18 -4.31 11.68
N VAL A 55 -5.72 -4.57 10.51
CA VAL A 55 -6.68 -5.64 10.29
C VAL A 55 -5.92 -6.95 10.07
N THR A 56 -6.08 -7.90 10.99
CA THR A 56 -5.45 -9.22 10.89
C THR A 56 -5.86 -9.94 9.61
N GLY A 57 -4.90 -10.51 8.90
CA GLY A 57 -5.10 -11.22 7.63
C GLY A 57 -5.15 -10.32 6.40
N ARG A 58 -5.22 -8.99 6.55
CA ARG A 58 -5.16 -8.03 5.46
C ARG A 58 -3.93 -7.12 5.56
N ASP A 59 -3.70 -6.54 6.73
CA ASP A 59 -2.68 -5.52 6.92
C ASP A 59 -1.37 -6.14 7.42
N ILE A 60 -0.26 -5.75 6.82
CA ILE A 60 1.08 -6.17 7.23
C ILE A 60 1.99 -4.94 7.33
N ALA A 61 2.79 -4.88 8.39
CA ALA A 61 3.82 -3.85 8.52
C ALA A 61 4.90 -4.04 7.45
N TYR A 62 5.32 -2.96 6.81
CA TYR A 62 6.36 -3.02 5.78
C TYR A 62 7.64 -3.69 6.29
N ALA A 63 8.05 -3.43 7.53
CA ALA A 63 9.25 -4.04 8.11
C ALA A 63 9.13 -5.58 8.18
N GLU A 64 7.95 -6.11 8.51
CA GLU A 64 7.69 -7.56 8.52
C GLU A 64 7.71 -8.14 7.11
N ALA A 65 7.02 -7.50 6.16
CA ALA A 65 6.99 -7.92 4.76
C ALA A 65 8.42 -7.94 4.18
N ARG A 66 9.20 -6.91 4.46
CA ARG A 66 10.60 -6.82 4.03
C ARG A 66 11.47 -7.91 4.62
N ALA A 67 11.30 -8.24 5.89
CA ALA A 67 12.08 -9.30 6.57
C ALA A 67 11.81 -10.69 5.98
N LEU A 68 10.61 -10.91 5.44
CA LEU A 68 10.22 -12.18 4.81
C LEU A 68 10.60 -12.26 3.32
N ALA A 69 10.96 -11.13 2.70
CA ALA A 69 11.27 -11.07 1.27
C ALA A 69 12.73 -11.46 1.00
N SER A 70 12.94 -12.10 -0.16
CA SER A 70 14.29 -12.31 -0.69
C SER A 70 14.86 -11.01 -1.24
N ALA A 71 16.20 -10.85 -1.14
CA ALA A 71 16.91 -9.77 -1.83
C ALA A 71 17.08 -10.07 -3.34
N ASP A 72 16.87 -11.33 -3.75
CA ASP A 72 16.90 -11.71 -5.14
C ASP A 72 15.57 -11.38 -5.81
N CYS A 73 15.57 -10.30 -6.55
CA CYS A 73 14.40 -9.80 -7.27
C CYS A 73 14.82 -9.37 -8.68
N PRO A 74 14.97 -10.33 -9.61
CA PRO A 74 15.34 -9.99 -10.99
C PRO A 74 14.23 -9.16 -11.63
N PRO A 75 14.58 -8.21 -12.52
CA PRO A 75 13.59 -7.43 -13.24
C PRO A 75 12.78 -8.31 -14.18
N GLU A 76 11.49 -8.07 -14.27
CA GLU A 76 10.63 -8.72 -15.25
C GLU A 76 10.97 -8.20 -16.65
N PRO A 77 11.28 -9.07 -17.65
CA PRO A 77 11.47 -8.64 -19.01
C PRO A 77 10.17 -8.09 -19.61
N MET A 78 10.21 -6.84 -20.05
CA MET A 78 9.04 -6.14 -20.59
C MET A 78 9.33 -5.64 -22.01
N GLY A 79 8.34 -5.68 -22.89
CA GLY A 79 8.37 -5.02 -24.18
C GLY A 79 8.14 -3.51 -24.04
N ALA A 80 8.60 -2.75 -25.02
CA ALA A 80 8.43 -1.29 -25.01
C ALA A 80 6.96 -0.84 -25.08
N GLU A 81 6.09 -1.70 -25.57
CA GLU A 81 4.64 -1.44 -25.68
C GLU A 81 3.84 -1.96 -24.48
N ASP A 82 4.47 -2.64 -23.55
CA ASP A 82 3.79 -3.15 -22.36
C ASP A 82 3.39 -2.00 -21.41
N PRO A 83 2.23 -2.09 -20.75
CA PRO A 83 1.84 -1.10 -19.76
C PRO A 83 2.86 -1.00 -18.63
N LEU A 84 3.25 0.22 -18.27
CA LEU A 84 4.19 0.47 -17.17
C LEU A 84 3.45 0.78 -15.88
N PHE A 85 2.50 1.70 -15.91
CA PHE A 85 1.70 2.10 -14.77
C PHE A 85 0.43 2.81 -15.21
N ILE A 86 -0.53 2.91 -14.28
CA ILE A 86 -1.72 3.75 -14.43
C ILE A 86 -1.51 4.99 -13.54
N LEU A 87 -1.59 6.16 -14.15
CA LEU A 87 -1.43 7.43 -13.43
C LEU A 87 -2.79 8.12 -13.25
N TYR A 88 -3.06 8.54 -12.03
CA TYR A 88 -4.25 9.31 -11.68
C TYR A 88 -3.93 10.74 -11.27
#